data_7576da104136aad4efb57cfea563c42a
#
_entry.id   7576da104136aad4efb57cfea563c42a
#
_cell.length_a   1.000
_cell.length_b   1.000
_cell.length_c   1.000
_cell.angle_alpha   90.00
_cell.angle_beta   90.00
_cell.angle_gamma   90.00
#
_symmetry.space_group_name_H-M   'P 1'
#
loop_
_entity.id
_entity.type
_entity.pdbx_description
1 polymer ?
#
loop_
_entity_poly.entity_id
_entity_poly.type
_entity_poly.pdbx_seq_one_letter_code
_entity_poly.pdbx_strand_id
1 'polypeptide(L)'
;IFDKTGTITEGKPKIQTLQVLEKNMKEDEFLAFAAAAEETSSHPLAVAILNEVKNRGIKIPEHKDTEVKISRGIETLVNNDVIRVGSKKYMQENEIYTDNASDVIKGILNRGEILICVAKNKDLIGIIGVSDPPRENIKKAMNRLRYHGIDDIVLLTGDLRQQAETIASRMSMDRYESELLPEDKAKDILKFQSIGSKVIMIGDGINDAPALSYADVGIALGSSKTDVAMEAADVTITSDDPLLIPGVVGLAKKTIKIIKENFTMAIGINSFALVLGATGMIPAIYSSILHNSITILVVGNSLRLLKYNVNK
;
A
#
# COMPACT_ATOMS: atom_id res chain seq x y z
N ILE A 1 -7.50 4.37 -8.23
CA ILE A 1 -7.93 3.39 -7.22
C ILE A 1 -6.71 2.94 -6.45
N PHE A 2 -6.81 2.86 -5.12
CA PHE A 2 -5.75 2.38 -4.25
C PHE A 2 -6.22 1.15 -3.48
N ASP A 3 -5.38 0.12 -3.41
CA ASP A 3 -5.51 -0.87 -2.35
C ASP A 3 -5.03 -0.30 -1.01
N LYS A 4 -5.44 -0.92 0.11
CA LYS A 4 -5.00 -0.50 1.44
C LYS A 4 -3.65 -1.11 1.82
N THR A 5 -3.64 -2.44 1.95
CA THR A 5 -2.54 -3.17 2.60
C THR A 5 -1.30 -3.22 1.70
N GLY A 6 -0.14 -2.80 2.22
CA GLY A 6 1.08 -2.77 1.43
C GLY A 6 1.15 -1.65 0.37
N THR A 7 0.06 -0.87 0.20
CA THR A 7 -0.03 0.24 -0.75
C THR A 7 -0.21 1.58 -0.04
N ILE A 8 -1.38 1.83 0.59
CA ILE A 8 -1.58 2.99 1.46
C ILE A 8 -0.79 2.81 2.75
N THR A 9 -0.75 1.59 3.27
CA THR A 9 -0.01 1.21 4.46
C THR A 9 1.32 0.56 4.09
N GLU A 10 2.20 0.40 5.08
CA GLU A 10 3.52 -0.21 4.88
C GLU A 10 3.46 -1.73 4.59
N GLY A 11 2.32 -2.39 4.88
CA GLY A 11 2.19 -3.85 4.83
C GLY A 11 2.98 -4.55 5.94
N LYS A 12 3.36 -3.81 6.97
CA LYS A 12 4.17 -4.26 8.10
C LYS A 12 3.49 -3.86 9.41
N PRO A 13 2.60 -4.69 9.95
CA PRO A 13 1.94 -4.40 11.21
C PRO A 13 2.96 -4.11 12.32
N LYS A 14 2.66 -3.10 13.14
CA LYS A 14 3.48 -2.65 14.27
C LYS A 14 2.61 -2.51 15.52
N ILE A 15 3.20 -2.73 16.69
CA ILE A 15 2.55 -2.43 17.96
C ILE A 15 2.39 -0.91 18.08
N GLN A 16 1.16 -0.46 18.28
CA GLN A 16 0.82 0.95 18.51
C GLN A 16 0.43 1.21 19.96
N THR A 17 -0.24 0.24 20.57
CA THR A 17 -0.67 0.30 21.96
C THR A 17 -0.13 -0.90 22.71
N LEU A 18 0.50 -0.65 23.85
CA LEU A 18 0.94 -1.66 24.79
C LEU A 18 0.40 -1.27 26.16
N GLN A 19 -0.47 -2.09 26.73
CA GLN A 19 -1.05 -1.83 28.05
C GLN A 19 -0.91 -3.04 28.95
N VAL A 20 -0.04 -2.96 29.93
CA VAL A 20 0.12 -3.94 31.00
C VAL A 20 -0.92 -3.67 32.08
N LEU A 21 -1.64 -4.70 32.50
CA LEU A 21 -2.70 -4.63 33.50
C LEU A 21 -2.23 -5.19 34.86
N GLU A 22 -1.26 -6.07 34.87
CA GLU A 22 -0.69 -6.64 36.08
C GLU A 22 0.26 -5.64 36.76
N LYS A 23 -0.02 -5.30 38.02
CA LYS A 23 0.60 -4.16 38.77
C LYS A 23 2.11 -4.22 38.91
N ASN A 24 2.71 -5.39 38.94
CA ASN A 24 4.15 -5.55 39.17
C ASN A 24 4.93 -6.05 37.94
N MET A 25 4.27 -6.18 36.79
CA MET A 25 4.86 -6.66 35.55
C MET A 25 5.40 -5.49 34.72
N LYS A 26 6.61 -5.62 34.23
CA LYS A 26 7.22 -4.66 33.28
C LYS A 26 6.73 -4.94 31.86
N GLU A 27 6.73 -3.91 31.01
CA GLU A 27 6.38 -4.05 29.58
C GLU A 27 7.23 -5.11 28.86
N ASP A 28 8.52 -5.16 29.16
CA ASP A 28 9.46 -6.10 28.51
C ASP A 28 9.16 -7.56 28.93
N GLU A 29 8.75 -7.79 30.18
CA GLU A 29 8.33 -9.11 30.66
C GLU A 29 7.00 -9.53 30.01
N PHE A 30 6.07 -8.61 29.91
CA PHE A 30 4.79 -8.81 29.25
C PHE A 30 4.98 -9.18 27.76
N LEU A 31 5.83 -8.42 27.06
CA LEU A 31 6.16 -8.70 25.64
C LEU A 31 6.88 -10.04 25.49
N ALA A 32 7.74 -10.40 26.44
CA ALA A 32 8.43 -11.69 26.43
C ALA A 32 7.45 -12.88 26.52
N PHE A 33 6.39 -12.77 27.36
CA PHE A 33 5.34 -13.78 27.42
C PHE A 33 4.52 -13.85 26.12
N ALA A 34 4.13 -12.70 25.57
CA ALA A 34 3.40 -12.66 24.31
C ALA A 34 4.23 -13.28 23.17
N ALA A 35 5.53 -12.96 23.11
CA ALA A 35 6.45 -13.51 22.11
C ALA A 35 6.67 -15.01 22.27
N ALA A 36 6.74 -15.54 23.50
CA ALA A 36 6.88 -16.98 23.71
C ALA A 36 5.71 -17.78 23.12
N ALA A 37 4.49 -17.25 23.19
CA ALA A 37 3.34 -17.91 22.55
C ALA A 37 3.39 -17.81 21.01
N GLU A 38 3.91 -16.73 20.46
CA GLU A 38 3.89 -16.42 19.02
C GLU A 38 5.18 -16.83 18.29
N GLU A 39 6.20 -17.38 18.96
CA GLU A 39 7.54 -17.60 18.38
C GLU A 39 7.52 -18.48 17.12
N THR A 40 6.63 -19.46 17.06
CA THR A 40 6.50 -20.37 15.92
C THR A 40 5.47 -19.94 14.89
N SER A 41 4.76 -18.83 15.14
CA SER A 41 3.69 -18.33 14.29
C SER A 41 4.23 -17.44 13.16
N SER A 42 3.81 -17.73 11.93
CA SER A 42 4.08 -16.86 10.77
C SER A 42 3.00 -15.80 10.54
N HIS A 43 2.04 -15.69 11.45
CA HIS A 43 0.94 -14.71 11.31
C HIS A 43 1.48 -13.27 11.40
N PRO A 44 1.01 -12.32 10.56
CA PRO A 44 1.51 -10.94 10.57
C PRO A 44 1.47 -10.25 11.95
N LEU A 45 0.50 -10.57 12.79
CA LEU A 45 0.41 -10.04 14.16
C LEU A 45 1.49 -10.62 15.07
N ALA A 46 1.82 -11.90 14.92
CA ALA A 46 2.93 -12.54 15.62
C ALA A 46 4.26 -11.89 15.23
N VAL A 47 4.46 -11.70 13.92
CA VAL A 47 5.65 -11.03 13.40
C VAL A 47 5.81 -9.62 13.97
N ALA A 48 4.71 -8.88 14.17
CA ALA A 48 4.75 -7.56 14.81
C ALA A 48 5.26 -7.64 16.26
N ILE A 49 4.79 -8.61 17.04
CA ILE A 49 5.23 -8.83 18.43
C ILE A 49 6.70 -9.24 18.47
N LEU A 50 7.10 -10.22 17.65
CA LEU A 50 8.47 -10.72 17.59
C LEU A 50 9.48 -9.65 17.14
N ASN A 51 9.10 -8.80 16.19
CA ASN A 51 9.92 -7.67 15.75
C ASN A 51 10.12 -6.65 16.87
N GLU A 52 9.09 -6.34 17.65
CA GLU A 52 9.19 -5.41 18.77
C GLU A 52 10.12 -5.98 19.87
N VAL A 53 9.95 -7.26 20.20
CA VAL A 53 10.84 -7.96 21.15
C VAL A 53 12.29 -7.95 20.69
N LYS A 54 12.53 -8.21 19.40
CA LYS A 54 13.87 -8.15 18.80
C LYS A 54 14.46 -6.74 18.83
N ASN A 55 13.67 -5.72 18.52
CA ASN A 55 14.11 -4.31 18.52
C ASN A 55 14.48 -3.83 19.92
N ARG A 56 13.75 -4.29 20.95
CA ARG A 56 14.06 -3.97 22.36
C ARG A 56 15.18 -4.86 22.95
N GLY A 57 15.64 -5.87 22.23
CA GLY A 57 16.66 -6.81 22.73
C GLY A 57 16.13 -7.71 23.87
N ILE A 58 14.81 -7.96 23.92
CA ILE A 58 14.17 -8.76 24.94
C ILE A 58 14.45 -10.25 24.67
N LYS A 59 14.85 -10.99 25.70
CA LYS A 59 15.04 -12.44 25.60
C LYS A 59 13.70 -13.16 25.77
N ILE A 60 13.34 -13.98 24.79
CA ILE A 60 12.15 -14.85 24.88
C ILE A 60 12.43 -15.96 25.91
N PRO A 61 11.55 -16.20 26.90
CA PRO A 61 11.74 -17.25 27.88
C PRO A 61 11.59 -18.65 27.25
N GLU A 62 12.24 -19.64 27.86
CA GLU A 62 12.01 -21.04 27.49
C GLU A 62 10.54 -21.42 27.68
N HIS A 63 9.94 -22.03 26.67
CA HIS A 63 8.55 -22.43 26.67
C HIS A 63 8.37 -23.79 26.00
N LYS A 64 7.23 -24.42 26.27
CA LYS A 64 6.90 -25.77 25.79
C LYS A 64 5.44 -25.84 25.37
N ASP A 65 5.12 -26.87 24.59
CA ASP A 65 3.73 -27.26 24.29
C ASP A 65 2.89 -26.10 23.68
N THR A 66 3.42 -25.47 22.63
CA THR A 66 2.66 -24.42 21.92
C THR A 66 1.53 -25.05 21.12
N GLU A 67 0.28 -24.77 21.49
CA GLU A 67 -0.92 -25.19 20.79
C GLU A 67 -1.57 -24.02 20.04
N VAL A 68 -1.68 -24.14 18.72
CA VAL A 68 -2.34 -23.13 17.88
C VAL A 68 -3.80 -23.52 17.70
N LYS A 69 -4.72 -22.65 18.18
CA LYS A 69 -6.16 -22.79 17.92
C LYS A 69 -6.54 -21.88 16.75
N ILE A 70 -6.69 -22.50 15.57
CA ILE A 70 -6.92 -21.81 14.31
C ILE A 70 -7.99 -20.72 14.43
N SER A 71 -7.68 -19.49 14.00
CA SER A 71 -8.54 -18.30 13.99
C SER A 71 -9.00 -17.80 15.38
N ARG A 72 -8.39 -18.26 16.47
CA ARG A 72 -8.78 -17.88 17.84
C ARG A 72 -7.64 -17.33 18.69
N GLY A 73 -6.55 -18.08 18.78
CA GLY A 73 -5.39 -17.71 19.60
C GLY A 73 -4.39 -18.84 19.74
N ILE A 74 -3.37 -18.59 20.53
CA ILE A 74 -2.27 -19.50 20.80
C ILE A 74 -2.10 -19.65 22.31
N GLU A 75 -1.72 -20.84 22.73
CA GLU A 75 -1.46 -21.19 24.11
C GLU A 75 -0.08 -21.84 24.21
N THR A 76 0.72 -21.48 25.23
CA THR A 76 2.02 -22.09 25.51
C THR A 76 2.29 -22.12 27.00
N LEU A 77 3.21 -22.99 27.43
CA LEU A 77 3.66 -23.11 28.82
C LEU A 77 5.01 -22.39 29.02
N VAL A 78 5.05 -21.40 29.89
CA VAL A 78 6.25 -20.69 30.32
C VAL A 78 6.39 -20.83 31.83
N ASN A 79 7.46 -21.47 32.31
CA ASN A 79 7.71 -21.68 33.75
C ASN A 79 6.51 -22.26 34.53
N ASN A 80 5.77 -23.22 33.96
CA ASN A 80 4.54 -23.81 34.47
C ASN A 80 3.29 -22.91 34.46
N ASP A 81 3.38 -21.68 33.98
CA ASP A 81 2.23 -20.82 33.74
C ASP A 81 1.75 -21.00 32.29
N VAL A 82 0.44 -21.06 32.11
CA VAL A 82 -0.19 -21.11 30.79
C VAL A 82 -0.35 -19.68 30.25
N ILE A 83 0.37 -19.37 29.20
CA ILE A 83 0.26 -18.08 28.50
C ILE A 83 -0.67 -18.24 27.30
N ARG A 84 -1.68 -17.39 27.22
CA ARG A 84 -2.65 -17.33 26.11
C ARG A 84 -2.57 -16.00 25.41
N VAL A 85 -2.45 -16.02 24.08
CA VAL A 85 -2.43 -14.84 23.22
C VAL A 85 -3.52 -14.98 22.17
N GLY A 86 -4.40 -13.98 22.02
CA GLY A 86 -5.46 -14.08 21.03
C GLY A 86 -6.55 -13.02 21.14
N SER A 87 -7.68 -13.27 20.48
CA SER A 87 -8.82 -12.36 20.43
C SER A 87 -9.57 -12.27 21.76
N LYS A 88 -10.36 -11.19 21.93
CA LYS A 88 -11.29 -11.08 23.07
C LYS A 88 -12.21 -12.29 23.19
N LYS A 89 -12.70 -12.81 22.06
CA LYS A 89 -13.54 -14.01 22.02
C LYS A 89 -12.81 -15.24 22.56
N TYR A 90 -11.54 -15.41 22.19
CA TYR A 90 -10.71 -16.50 22.71
C TYR A 90 -10.52 -16.42 24.22
N MET A 91 -10.35 -15.22 24.76
CA MET A 91 -10.30 -15.04 26.22
C MET A 91 -11.60 -15.46 26.89
N GLN A 92 -12.76 -15.05 26.36
CA GLN A 92 -14.08 -15.42 26.89
C GLN A 92 -14.32 -16.94 26.84
N GLU A 93 -13.93 -17.63 25.77
CA GLU A 93 -14.03 -19.09 25.63
C GLU A 93 -13.19 -19.84 26.68
N ASN A 94 -12.13 -19.20 27.20
CA ASN A 94 -11.28 -19.73 28.27
C ASN A 94 -11.63 -19.17 29.66
N GLU A 95 -12.80 -18.55 29.82
CA GLU A 95 -13.30 -17.96 31.08
C GLU A 95 -12.41 -16.84 31.64
N ILE A 96 -11.69 -16.14 30.75
CA ILE A 96 -10.85 -14.98 31.10
C ILE A 96 -11.64 -13.70 30.84
N TYR A 97 -11.89 -12.95 31.92
CA TYR A 97 -12.69 -11.73 31.89
C TYR A 97 -11.82 -10.54 31.40
N THR A 98 -12.42 -9.68 30.57
CA THR A 98 -11.74 -8.50 29.98
C THR A 98 -12.36 -7.18 30.43
N ASP A 99 -13.25 -7.21 31.41
CA ASP A 99 -14.05 -6.04 31.84
C ASP A 99 -13.20 -4.93 32.46
N ASN A 100 -12.13 -5.31 33.15
CA ASN A 100 -11.16 -4.40 33.75
C ASN A 100 -10.36 -3.59 32.71
N ALA A 101 -10.43 -3.97 31.44
CA ALA A 101 -9.73 -3.33 30.32
C ALA A 101 -10.67 -2.70 29.28
N SER A 102 -11.97 -2.61 29.57
CA SER A 102 -13.00 -2.19 28.61
C SER A 102 -12.72 -0.85 27.97
N ASP A 103 -12.21 0.14 28.70
CA ASP A 103 -11.93 1.47 28.16
C ASP A 103 -10.71 1.47 27.24
N VAL A 104 -9.67 0.70 27.58
CA VAL A 104 -8.49 0.53 26.72
C VAL A 104 -8.88 -0.20 25.45
N ILE A 105 -9.67 -1.26 25.53
CA ILE A 105 -10.19 -2.02 24.38
C ILE A 105 -10.98 -1.10 23.46
N LYS A 106 -11.90 -0.29 23.98
CA LYS A 106 -12.65 0.69 23.18
C LYS A 106 -11.72 1.68 22.51
N GLY A 107 -10.69 2.18 23.21
CA GLY A 107 -9.70 3.08 22.66
C GLY A 107 -8.93 2.48 21.47
N ILE A 108 -8.48 1.23 21.61
CA ILE A 108 -7.80 0.47 20.55
C ILE A 108 -8.71 0.32 19.32
N LEU A 109 -9.95 -0.15 19.52
CA LEU A 109 -10.89 -0.36 18.42
C LEU A 109 -11.27 0.96 17.72
N ASN A 110 -11.46 2.05 18.48
CA ASN A 110 -11.77 3.37 17.92
C ASN A 110 -10.61 3.95 17.08
N ARG A 111 -9.36 3.56 17.35
CA ARG A 111 -8.21 3.93 16.53
C ARG A 111 -8.00 3.01 15.31
N GLY A 112 -8.85 1.99 15.15
CA GLY A 112 -8.74 1.01 14.06
C GLY A 112 -7.58 0.02 14.23
N GLU A 113 -7.07 -0.14 15.46
CA GLU A 113 -6.05 -1.12 15.78
C GLU A 113 -6.67 -2.52 15.94
N ILE A 114 -5.91 -3.55 15.64
CA ILE A 114 -6.29 -4.96 15.91
C ILE A 114 -5.95 -5.26 17.35
N LEU A 115 -6.95 -5.72 18.09
CA LEU A 115 -6.83 -6.06 19.50
C LEU A 115 -6.24 -7.46 19.69
N ILE A 116 -5.18 -7.57 20.47
CA ILE A 116 -4.61 -8.82 20.95
C ILE A 116 -4.65 -8.80 22.49
N CYS A 117 -5.27 -9.78 23.09
CA CYS A 117 -5.29 -9.98 24.53
C CYS A 117 -4.22 -11.01 24.93
N VAL A 118 -3.53 -10.76 26.02
CA VAL A 118 -2.55 -11.67 26.61
C VAL A 118 -2.96 -12.01 28.04
N ALA A 119 -3.03 -13.29 28.32
CA ALA A 119 -3.40 -13.78 29.63
C ALA A 119 -2.38 -14.78 30.17
N LYS A 120 -2.25 -14.81 31.49
CA LYS A 120 -1.45 -15.75 32.26
C LYS A 120 -2.39 -16.56 33.15
N ASN A 121 -2.45 -17.87 32.91
CA ASN A 121 -3.41 -18.77 33.53
C ASN A 121 -4.87 -18.34 33.27
N LYS A 122 -5.53 -17.76 34.26
CA LYS A 122 -6.92 -17.24 34.16
C LYS A 122 -6.99 -15.71 34.21
N ASP A 123 -5.86 -15.02 34.32
CA ASP A 123 -5.83 -13.58 34.51
C ASP A 123 -5.39 -12.87 33.24
N LEU A 124 -6.13 -11.84 32.82
CA LEU A 124 -5.73 -10.95 31.76
C LEU A 124 -4.58 -10.06 32.24
N ILE A 125 -3.36 -10.29 31.73
CA ILE A 125 -2.16 -9.56 32.15
C ILE A 125 -1.88 -8.32 31.32
N GLY A 126 -2.45 -8.23 30.12
CA GLY A 126 -2.32 -7.03 29.29
C GLY A 126 -2.95 -7.16 27.91
N ILE A 127 -2.84 -6.06 27.17
CA ILE A 127 -3.46 -5.88 25.85
C ILE A 127 -2.45 -5.23 24.92
N ILE A 128 -2.42 -5.71 23.68
CA ILE A 128 -1.62 -5.17 22.58
C ILE A 128 -2.57 -4.69 21.50
N GLY A 129 -2.39 -3.44 21.05
CA GLY A 129 -3.01 -2.88 19.85
C GLY A 129 -2.02 -2.87 18.70
N VAL A 130 -2.36 -3.51 17.60
CA VAL A 130 -1.50 -3.61 16.40
C VAL A 130 -2.20 -2.94 15.24
N SER A 131 -1.48 -2.11 14.49
CA SER A 131 -1.96 -1.60 13.22
C SER A 131 -0.85 -1.58 12.17
N ASP A 132 -1.26 -1.58 10.92
CA ASP A 132 -0.37 -1.35 9.79
C ASP A 132 -0.38 0.16 9.48
N PRO A 133 0.72 0.88 9.78
CA PRO A 133 0.73 2.32 9.67
C PRO A 133 0.64 2.76 8.21
N PRO A 134 -0.03 3.90 7.92
CA PRO A 134 0.03 4.51 6.61
C PRO A 134 1.47 4.86 6.23
N ARG A 135 1.81 4.68 4.95
CA ARG A 135 3.11 5.10 4.42
C ARG A 135 3.32 6.59 4.64
N GLU A 136 4.55 6.96 4.92
CA GLU A 136 4.94 8.37 4.94
C GLU A 136 4.62 9.02 3.58
N ASN A 137 4.18 10.26 3.59
CA ASN A 137 3.83 11.04 2.40
C ASN A 137 2.65 10.53 1.53
N ILE A 138 1.94 9.46 1.89
CA ILE A 138 0.82 8.94 1.07
C ILE A 138 -0.26 10.02 0.81
N LYS A 139 -0.62 10.78 1.83
CA LYS A 139 -1.59 11.89 1.69
C LYS A 139 -1.07 12.99 0.75
N LYS A 140 0.23 13.28 0.79
CA LYS A 140 0.88 14.24 -0.11
C LYS A 140 0.88 13.71 -1.55
N ALA A 141 1.08 12.42 -1.75
CA ALA A 141 0.99 11.78 -3.05
C ALA A 141 -0.42 11.90 -3.65
N MET A 142 -1.46 11.65 -2.86
CA MET A 142 -2.87 11.82 -3.29
C MET A 142 -3.17 13.27 -3.70
N ASN A 143 -2.72 14.24 -2.92
CA ASN A 143 -2.89 15.66 -3.27
C ASN A 143 -2.18 16.03 -4.58
N ARG A 144 -0.98 15.46 -4.83
CA ARG A 144 -0.28 15.67 -6.11
C ARG A 144 -0.98 14.99 -7.28
N LEU A 145 -1.61 13.82 -7.08
CA LEU A 145 -2.42 13.19 -8.11
C LEU A 145 -3.60 14.08 -8.52
N ARG A 146 -4.28 14.72 -7.55
CA ARG A 146 -5.33 15.71 -7.86
C ARG A 146 -4.78 16.90 -8.65
N TYR A 147 -3.60 17.43 -8.28
CA TYR A 147 -2.94 18.48 -9.07
C TYR A 147 -2.63 18.03 -10.50
N HIS A 148 -2.36 16.75 -10.71
CA HIS A 148 -2.24 16.15 -12.03
C HIS A 148 -3.58 15.85 -12.71
N GLY A 149 -4.74 16.29 -12.17
CA GLY A 149 -6.06 16.13 -12.76
C GLY A 149 -6.58 14.70 -12.66
N ILE A 150 -6.29 14.02 -11.56
CA ILE A 150 -7.02 12.81 -11.14
C ILE A 150 -8.22 13.28 -10.34
N ASP A 151 -9.41 13.08 -10.89
CA ASP A 151 -10.66 13.66 -10.35
C ASP A 151 -11.19 12.86 -9.17
N ASP A 152 -10.95 11.56 -9.11
CA ASP A 152 -11.57 10.65 -8.16
C ASP A 152 -10.54 9.66 -7.61
N ILE A 153 -10.38 9.63 -6.29
CA ILE A 153 -9.47 8.72 -5.58
C ILE A 153 -10.28 7.78 -4.72
N VAL A 154 -10.25 6.49 -5.04
CA VAL A 154 -11.08 5.45 -4.45
C VAL A 154 -10.22 4.45 -3.68
N LEU A 155 -10.66 4.06 -2.48
CA LEU A 155 -10.09 2.96 -1.71
C LEU A 155 -10.83 1.66 -2.03
N LEU A 156 -10.12 0.59 -2.36
CA LEU A 156 -10.66 -0.78 -2.34
C LEU A 156 -9.97 -1.56 -1.24
N THR A 157 -10.75 -2.20 -0.36
CA THR A 157 -10.18 -2.97 0.76
C THR A 157 -11.05 -4.16 1.16
N GLY A 158 -10.42 -5.22 1.66
CA GLY A 158 -11.12 -6.34 2.32
C GLY A 158 -11.50 -6.07 3.77
N ASP A 159 -11.14 -4.90 4.34
CA ASP A 159 -11.44 -4.56 5.72
C ASP A 159 -12.92 -4.28 5.94
N LEU A 160 -13.32 -4.30 7.22
CA LEU A 160 -14.65 -3.90 7.64
C LEU A 160 -14.93 -2.44 7.28
N ARG A 161 -16.20 -2.15 6.98
CA ARG A 161 -16.67 -0.83 6.56
C ARG A 161 -16.19 0.32 7.44
N GLN A 162 -16.26 0.17 8.77
CA GLN A 162 -15.84 1.22 9.72
C GLN A 162 -14.35 1.57 9.60
N GLN A 163 -13.50 0.58 9.33
CA GLN A 163 -12.06 0.77 9.15
C GLN A 163 -11.78 1.45 7.80
N ALA A 164 -12.45 1.01 6.73
CA ALA A 164 -12.35 1.61 5.41
C ALA A 164 -12.75 3.08 5.41
N GLU A 165 -13.88 3.41 6.06
CA GLU A 165 -14.37 4.78 6.22
C GLU A 165 -13.37 5.67 6.97
N THR A 166 -12.80 5.16 8.05
CA THR A 166 -11.80 5.88 8.86
C THR A 166 -10.57 6.23 8.02
N ILE A 167 -10.06 5.26 7.25
CA ILE A 167 -8.88 5.47 6.39
C ILE A 167 -9.20 6.41 5.24
N ALA A 168 -10.33 6.22 4.55
CA ALA A 168 -10.74 7.05 3.43
C ALA A 168 -10.89 8.52 3.86
N SER A 169 -11.55 8.78 4.99
CA SER A 169 -11.69 10.12 5.57
C SER A 169 -10.35 10.72 5.96
N ARG A 170 -9.48 9.97 6.65
CA ARG A 170 -8.15 10.42 7.07
C ARG A 170 -7.25 10.79 5.88
N MET A 171 -7.36 10.05 4.78
CA MET A 171 -6.59 10.26 3.56
C MET A 171 -7.26 11.22 2.58
N SER A 172 -8.47 11.71 2.89
CA SER A 172 -9.25 12.58 2.02
C SER A 172 -9.55 11.95 0.67
N MET A 173 -9.90 10.66 0.67
CA MET A 173 -10.36 9.93 -0.51
C MET A 173 -11.84 10.24 -0.77
N ASP A 174 -12.26 10.13 -2.02
CA ASP A 174 -13.60 10.52 -2.44
C ASP A 174 -14.62 9.41 -2.18
N ARG A 175 -14.18 8.16 -2.33
CA ARG A 175 -15.01 6.96 -2.15
C ARG A 175 -14.21 5.81 -1.56
N TYR A 176 -14.91 4.84 -1.01
CA TYR A 176 -14.34 3.55 -0.59
C TYR A 176 -15.33 2.42 -0.84
N GLU A 177 -14.79 1.24 -1.13
CA GLU A 177 -15.47 -0.05 -1.13
C GLU A 177 -14.76 -0.96 -0.13
N SER A 178 -15.53 -1.65 0.70
CA SER A 178 -15.05 -2.43 1.84
C SER A 178 -15.53 -3.88 1.77
N GLU A 179 -14.93 -4.76 2.59
CA GLU A 179 -15.30 -6.17 2.69
C GLU A 179 -15.18 -6.93 1.35
N LEU A 180 -14.26 -6.46 0.49
CA LEU A 180 -14.03 -7.02 -0.85
C LEU A 180 -13.13 -8.24 -0.81
N LEU A 181 -13.53 -9.27 -1.54
CA LEU A 181 -12.63 -10.35 -1.94
C LEU A 181 -11.71 -9.88 -3.10
N PRO A 182 -10.56 -10.55 -3.33
CA PRO A 182 -9.67 -10.19 -4.44
C PRO A 182 -10.38 -10.12 -5.81
N GLU A 183 -11.33 -11.04 -6.06
CA GLU A 183 -12.13 -11.07 -7.29
C GLU A 183 -13.11 -9.90 -7.39
N ASP A 184 -13.62 -9.40 -6.27
CA ASP A 184 -14.58 -8.28 -6.27
C ASP A 184 -13.89 -6.96 -6.60
N LYS A 185 -12.62 -6.79 -6.21
CA LYS A 185 -11.80 -5.64 -6.61
C LYS A 185 -11.71 -5.52 -8.13
N ALA A 186 -11.50 -6.63 -8.83
CA ALA A 186 -11.48 -6.65 -10.31
C ALA A 186 -12.83 -6.28 -10.91
N LYS A 187 -13.94 -6.77 -10.34
CA LYS A 187 -15.31 -6.41 -10.78
C LYS A 187 -15.59 -4.93 -10.60
N ASP A 188 -15.15 -4.32 -9.51
CA ASP A 188 -15.34 -2.90 -9.25
C ASP A 188 -14.56 -2.03 -10.26
N ILE A 189 -13.34 -2.44 -10.64
CA ILE A 189 -12.60 -1.78 -11.73
C ILE A 189 -13.42 -1.81 -13.03
N LEU A 190 -13.96 -2.97 -13.41
CA LEU A 190 -14.78 -3.10 -14.60
C LEU A 190 -16.07 -2.23 -14.53
N LYS A 191 -16.66 -2.06 -13.34
CA LYS A 191 -17.80 -1.13 -13.16
C LYS A 191 -17.40 0.31 -13.47
N PHE A 192 -16.27 0.81 -12.94
CA PHE A 192 -15.79 2.15 -13.24
C PHE A 192 -15.49 2.34 -14.72
N GLN A 193 -14.89 1.35 -15.37
CA GLN A 193 -14.63 1.39 -16.82
C GLN A 193 -15.94 1.40 -17.64
N SER A 194 -16.97 0.64 -17.21
CA SER A 194 -18.25 0.55 -17.91
C SER A 194 -19.02 1.88 -17.97
N ILE A 195 -18.76 2.78 -17.01
CA ILE A 195 -19.32 4.15 -17.02
C ILE A 195 -18.42 5.17 -17.71
N GLY A 196 -17.36 4.70 -18.41
CA GLY A 196 -16.45 5.53 -19.19
C GLY A 196 -15.25 6.09 -18.44
N SER A 197 -15.03 5.70 -17.18
CA SER A 197 -13.85 6.13 -16.42
C SER A 197 -12.58 5.42 -16.91
N LYS A 198 -11.45 6.15 -16.91
CA LYS A 198 -10.13 5.55 -17.07
C LYS A 198 -9.52 5.29 -15.71
N VAL A 199 -9.15 4.05 -15.46
CA VAL A 199 -8.78 3.55 -14.14
C VAL A 199 -7.28 3.28 -14.04
N ILE A 200 -6.63 3.93 -13.08
CA ILE A 200 -5.30 3.54 -12.60
C ILE A 200 -5.51 2.76 -11.31
N MET A 201 -5.07 1.51 -11.25
CA MET A 201 -5.04 0.71 -10.03
C MET A 201 -3.64 0.71 -9.44
N ILE A 202 -3.54 1.02 -8.14
CA ILE A 202 -2.30 0.98 -7.37
C ILE A 202 -2.43 -0.09 -6.29
N GLY A 203 -1.54 -1.08 -6.31
CA GLY A 203 -1.54 -2.22 -5.40
C GLY A 203 -0.14 -2.71 -5.06
N ASP A 204 -0.03 -3.67 -4.14
CA ASP A 204 1.23 -4.35 -3.83
C ASP A 204 1.53 -5.53 -4.78
N GLY A 205 0.51 -5.97 -5.51
CA GLY A 205 0.58 -7.01 -6.53
C GLY A 205 0.51 -8.44 -6.01
N ILE A 206 0.46 -8.69 -4.71
CA ILE A 206 0.34 -10.04 -4.15
C ILE A 206 -1.12 -10.50 -4.23
N ASN A 207 -2.01 -9.70 -3.65
CA ASN A 207 -3.45 -9.99 -3.61
C ASN A 207 -4.24 -9.28 -4.71
N ASP A 208 -3.63 -8.28 -5.34
CA ASP A 208 -4.28 -7.36 -6.28
C ASP A 208 -3.91 -7.63 -7.74
N ALA A 209 -3.16 -8.71 -8.03
CA ALA A 209 -2.75 -9.05 -9.39
C ALA A 209 -3.90 -9.05 -10.41
N PRO A 210 -5.09 -9.63 -10.13
CA PRO A 210 -6.23 -9.53 -11.03
C PRO A 210 -6.69 -8.08 -11.23
N ALA A 211 -6.79 -7.31 -10.15
CA ALA A 211 -7.21 -5.91 -10.19
C ALA A 211 -6.24 -5.02 -11.00
N LEU A 212 -4.93 -5.23 -10.82
CA LEU A 212 -3.89 -4.55 -11.60
C LEU A 212 -4.01 -4.84 -13.09
N SER A 213 -4.24 -6.11 -13.46
CA SER A 213 -4.34 -6.55 -14.87
C SER A 213 -5.63 -6.06 -15.57
N TYR A 214 -6.74 -5.86 -14.84
CA TYR A 214 -7.99 -5.37 -15.42
C TYR A 214 -8.06 -3.85 -15.52
N ALA A 215 -7.22 -3.11 -14.80
CA ALA A 215 -7.18 -1.65 -14.89
C ALA A 215 -6.69 -1.17 -16.27
N ASP A 216 -7.01 0.08 -16.67
CA ASP A 216 -6.39 0.67 -17.86
C ASP A 216 -4.88 0.88 -17.67
N VAL A 217 -4.44 1.08 -16.41
CA VAL A 217 -3.02 1.07 -16.02
C VAL A 217 -2.90 0.48 -14.61
N GLY A 218 -2.16 -0.60 -14.49
CA GLY A 218 -1.79 -1.21 -13.20
C GLY A 218 -0.43 -0.69 -12.73
N ILE A 219 -0.36 -0.16 -11.51
CA ILE A 219 0.89 0.28 -10.88
C ILE A 219 1.16 -0.55 -9.63
N ALA A 220 2.23 -1.31 -9.63
CA ALA A 220 2.69 -2.02 -8.45
C ALA A 220 3.70 -1.18 -7.66
N LEU A 221 3.43 -0.96 -6.34
CA LEU A 221 4.26 -0.14 -5.44
C LEU A 221 4.92 -1.00 -4.36
N GLY A 222 6.20 -0.84 -4.11
CA GLY A 222 6.92 -1.43 -2.97
C GLY A 222 8.29 -2.01 -3.35
N SER A 223 9.18 -2.13 -2.37
CA SER A 223 10.54 -2.66 -2.53
C SER A 223 10.60 -4.20 -2.52
N SER A 224 9.63 -4.86 -1.85
CA SER A 224 9.57 -6.33 -1.71
C SER A 224 8.51 -6.90 -2.64
N LYS A 225 8.80 -6.97 -3.95
CA LYS A 225 7.85 -7.45 -4.95
C LYS A 225 8.06 -8.91 -5.31
N THR A 226 6.95 -9.61 -5.49
CA THR A 226 6.93 -10.93 -6.10
C THR A 226 6.98 -10.81 -7.62
N ASP A 227 7.50 -11.84 -8.29
CA ASP A 227 7.48 -11.93 -9.75
C ASP A 227 6.06 -11.76 -10.31
N VAL A 228 5.05 -12.27 -9.59
CA VAL A 228 3.63 -12.13 -9.94
C VAL A 228 3.18 -10.67 -9.98
N ALA A 229 3.61 -9.85 -9.03
CA ALA A 229 3.29 -8.41 -9.00
C ALA A 229 3.90 -7.66 -10.19
N MET A 230 5.14 -8.02 -10.55
CA MET A 230 5.83 -7.41 -11.69
C MET A 230 5.22 -7.82 -13.04
N GLU A 231 4.67 -9.04 -13.12
CA GLU A 231 4.04 -9.55 -14.33
C GLU A 231 2.62 -9.01 -14.55
N ALA A 232 1.90 -8.70 -13.46
CA ALA A 232 0.53 -8.21 -13.49
C ALA A 232 0.40 -6.70 -13.71
N ALA A 233 1.46 -5.92 -13.47
CA ALA A 233 1.42 -4.46 -13.51
C ALA A 233 2.10 -3.89 -14.77
N ASP A 234 1.50 -2.84 -15.35
CA ASP A 234 2.12 -2.09 -16.46
C ASP A 234 3.31 -1.25 -16.01
N VAL A 235 3.28 -0.80 -14.76
CA VAL A 235 4.35 0.02 -14.15
C VAL A 235 4.73 -0.55 -12.79
N THR A 236 6.02 -0.75 -12.58
CA THR A 236 6.56 -1.22 -11.31
C THR A 236 7.42 -0.14 -10.65
N ILE A 237 7.05 0.29 -9.45
CA ILE A 237 7.81 1.23 -8.62
C ILE A 237 8.51 0.41 -7.53
N THR A 238 9.84 0.22 -7.67
CA THR A 238 10.66 -0.60 -6.75
C THR A 238 11.09 0.15 -5.49
N SER A 239 10.35 1.15 -5.09
CA SER A 239 10.58 1.98 -3.90
C SER A 239 9.33 2.01 -3.04
N ASP A 240 9.51 2.23 -1.75
CA ASP A 240 8.43 2.38 -0.78
C ASP A 240 7.88 3.83 -0.70
N ASP A 241 8.44 4.77 -1.47
CA ASP A 241 8.01 6.17 -1.50
C ASP A 241 6.78 6.38 -2.42
N PRO A 242 5.60 6.68 -1.85
CA PRO A 242 4.38 6.90 -2.63
C PRO A 242 4.43 8.17 -3.51
N LEU A 243 5.36 9.10 -3.26
CA LEU A 243 5.51 10.30 -4.08
C LEU A 243 5.95 10.00 -5.52
N LEU A 244 6.50 8.81 -5.77
CA LEU A 244 6.83 8.37 -7.12
C LEU A 244 5.60 8.12 -7.98
N ILE A 245 4.44 7.80 -7.39
CA ILE A 245 3.19 7.57 -8.14
C ILE A 245 2.78 8.84 -8.92
N PRO A 246 2.55 10.00 -8.27
CA PRO A 246 2.27 11.23 -9.02
C PRO A 246 3.43 11.68 -9.92
N GLY A 247 4.67 11.33 -9.56
CA GLY A 247 5.84 11.56 -10.38
C GLY A 247 5.78 10.84 -11.73
N VAL A 248 5.37 9.57 -11.73
CA VAL A 248 5.15 8.76 -12.95
C VAL A 248 4.02 9.34 -13.80
N VAL A 249 2.89 9.71 -13.18
CA VAL A 249 1.78 10.37 -13.89
C VAL A 249 2.22 11.68 -14.53
N GLY A 250 3.00 12.49 -13.81
CA GLY A 250 3.57 13.73 -14.34
C GLY A 250 4.54 13.50 -15.49
N LEU A 251 5.40 12.47 -15.40
CA LEU A 251 6.31 12.06 -16.48
C LEU A 251 5.53 11.66 -17.73
N ALA A 252 4.48 10.82 -17.58
CA ALA A 252 3.64 10.40 -18.69
C ALA A 252 2.99 11.60 -19.40
N LYS A 253 2.42 12.55 -18.65
CA LYS A 253 1.86 13.80 -19.22
C LYS A 253 2.91 14.64 -19.94
N LYS A 254 4.10 14.77 -19.37
CA LYS A 254 5.22 15.46 -20.01
C LYS A 254 5.62 14.79 -21.30
N THR A 255 5.68 13.45 -21.30
CA THR A 255 6.02 12.66 -22.50
C THR A 255 5.01 12.86 -23.59
N ILE A 256 3.70 12.77 -23.30
CA ILE A 256 2.64 13.01 -24.30
C ILE A 256 2.71 14.45 -24.85
N LYS A 257 3.00 15.43 -23.99
CA LYS A 257 3.18 16.81 -24.45
C LYS A 257 4.34 16.93 -25.45
N ILE A 258 5.48 16.35 -25.17
CA ILE A 258 6.66 16.37 -26.04
C ILE A 258 6.36 15.61 -27.34
N ILE A 259 5.67 14.48 -27.29
CA ILE A 259 5.23 13.76 -28.47
C ILE A 259 4.37 14.66 -29.36
N LYS A 260 3.36 15.34 -28.79
CA LYS A 260 2.51 16.28 -29.58
C LYS A 260 3.32 17.44 -30.19
N GLU A 261 4.24 18.02 -29.42
CA GLU A 261 5.16 19.05 -29.91
C GLU A 261 5.98 18.54 -31.11
N ASN A 262 6.54 17.32 -30.99
CA ASN A 262 7.33 16.68 -32.05
C ASN A 262 6.51 16.39 -33.30
N PHE A 263 5.28 15.86 -33.15
CA PHE A 263 4.36 15.62 -34.26
C PHE A 263 4.01 16.91 -35.00
N THR A 264 3.64 17.95 -34.25
CA THR A 264 3.28 19.25 -34.82
C THR A 264 4.46 19.85 -35.59
N MET A 265 5.66 19.78 -35.02
CA MET A 265 6.89 20.27 -35.66
C MET A 265 7.21 19.49 -36.95
N ALA A 266 7.20 18.15 -36.87
CA ALA A 266 7.53 17.29 -38.01
C ALA A 266 6.52 17.44 -39.16
N ILE A 267 5.21 17.39 -38.86
CA ILE A 267 4.18 17.54 -39.89
C ILE A 267 4.20 18.94 -40.46
N GLY A 268 4.26 19.98 -39.61
CA GLY A 268 4.22 21.38 -40.07
C GLY A 268 5.37 21.74 -40.99
N ILE A 269 6.61 21.42 -40.59
CA ILE A 269 7.80 21.78 -41.39
C ILE A 269 7.87 20.93 -42.66
N ASN A 270 7.55 19.62 -42.60
CA ASN A 270 7.54 18.77 -43.80
C ASN A 270 6.46 19.21 -44.79
N SER A 271 5.26 19.55 -44.32
CA SER A 271 4.20 20.06 -45.22
C SER A 271 4.61 21.39 -45.86
N PHE A 272 5.24 22.27 -45.09
CA PHE A 272 5.75 23.55 -45.60
C PHE A 272 6.85 23.34 -46.66
N ALA A 273 7.80 22.45 -46.37
CA ALA A 273 8.87 22.11 -47.34
C ALA A 273 8.30 21.49 -48.61
N LEU A 274 7.26 20.64 -48.52
CA LEU A 274 6.60 20.03 -49.66
C LEU A 274 5.95 21.11 -50.55
N VAL A 275 5.22 22.06 -49.95
CA VAL A 275 4.56 23.15 -50.66
C VAL A 275 5.62 24.01 -51.40
N LEU A 276 6.69 24.39 -50.71
CA LEU A 276 7.78 25.16 -51.32
C LEU A 276 8.48 24.42 -52.46
N GLY A 277 8.69 23.12 -52.32
CA GLY A 277 9.24 22.29 -53.41
C GLY A 277 8.30 22.15 -54.61
N ALA A 278 7.00 21.92 -54.35
CA ALA A 278 5.97 21.77 -55.38
C ALA A 278 5.75 23.07 -56.19
N THR A 279 5.89 24.23 -55.54
CA THR A 279 5.79 25.54 -56.20
C THR A 279 7.10 25.96 -56.92
N GLY A 280 8.16 25.15 -56.85
CA GLY A 280 9.47 25.47 -57.44
C GLY A 280 10.25 26.55 -56.68
N MET A 281 9.79 26.98 -55.49
CA MET A 281 10.45 28.02 -54.69
C MET A 281 11.76 27.57 -54.08
N ILE A 282 11.91 26.27 -53.83
CA ILE A 282 13.15 25.66 -53.32
C ILE A 282 13.55 24.43 -54.16
N PRO A 283 14.84 24.23 -54.47
CA PRO A 283 15.35 22.99 -55.06
C PRO A 283 15.14 21.78 -54.16
N ALA A 284 14.96 20.61 -54.73
CA ALA A 284 14.71 19.34 -53.98
C ALA A 284 15.78 19.02 -52.91
N ILE A 285 17.03 19.43 -53.17
CA ILE A 285 18.12 19.23 -52.20
C ILE A 285 17.89 19.96 -50.87
N TYR A 286 17.36 21.19 -50.91
CA TYR A 286 17.06 21.95 -49.71
C TYR A 286 15.87 21.35 -48.92
N SER A 287 14.88 20.83 -49.66
CA SER A 287 13.75 20.12 -49.07
C SER A 287 14.23 18.85 -48.31
N SER A 288 15.17 18.11 -48.89
CA SER A 288 15.78 16.92 -48.27
C SER A 288 16.63 17.28 -47.03
N ILE A 289 17.43 18.35 -47.12
CA ILE A 289 18.22 18.84 -45.98
C ILE A 289 17.27 19.24 -44.83
N LEU A 290 16.19 19.95 -45.13
CA LEU A 290 15.21 20.38 -44.15
C LEU A 290 14.55 19.18 -43.45
N HIS A 291 14.13 18.17 -44.22
CA HIS A 291 13.56 16.92 -43.71
C HIS A 291 14.50 16.20 -42.71
N ASN A 292 15.78 16.06 -43.08
CA ASN A 292 16.77 15.42 -42.20
C ASN A 292 17.04 16.25 -40.94
N SER A 293 17.04 17.59 -41.05
CA SER A 293 17.22 18.50 -39.91
C SER A 293 16.12 18.40 -38.90
N ILE A 294 14.86 18.15 -39.32
CA ILE A 294 13.71 17.93 -38.42
C ILE A 294 13.95 16.72 -37.51
N THR A 295 14.51 15.64 -38.06
CA THR A 295 14.80 14.44 -37.23
C THR A 295 15.73 14.78 -36.06
N ILE A 296 16.76 15.57 -36.30
CA ILE A 296 17.70 16.03 -35.29
C ILE A 296 16.98 16.91 -34.26
N LEU A 297 16.12 17.82 -34.72
CA LEU A 297 15.34 18.71 -33.82
C LEU A 297 14.38 17.94 -32.93
N VAL A 298 13.66 16.94 -33.48
CA VAL A 298 12.73 16.06 -32.74
C VAL A 298 13.47 15.25 -31.66
N VAL A 299 14.63 14.67 -32.03
CA VAL A 299 15.47 13.97 -31.04
C VAL A 299 15.95 14.93 -29.94
N GLY A 300 16.47 16.11 -30.32
CA GLY A 300 16.91 17.14 -29.40
C GLY A 300 15.78 17.58 -28.44
N ASN A 301 14.55 17.77 -28.95
CA ASN A 301 13.40 18.12 -28.12
C ASN A 301 13.04 16.98 -27.16
N SER A 302 13.15 15.71 -27.57
CA SER A 302 12.88 14.54 -26.76
C SER A 302 13.87 14.40 -25.58
N LEU A 303 15.11 14.84 -25.70
CA LEU A 303 16.11 14.84 -24.64
C LEU A 303 15.68 15.69 -23.40
N ARG A 304 14.67 16.55 -23.55
CA ARG A 304 14.09 17.30 -22.42
C ARG A 304 13.47 16.39 -21.36
N LEU A 305 13.11 15.13 -21.71
CA LEU A 305 12.62 14.14 -20.77
C LEU A 305 13.68 13.70 -19.76
N LEU A 306 14.96 13.64 -20.16
CA LEU A 306 16.06 13.28 -19.27
C LEU A 306 16.25 14.25 -18.10
N LYS A 307 15.74 15.48 -18.22
CA LYS A 307 15.78 16.50 -17.16
C LYS A 307 14.56 16.46 -16.25
N TYR A 308 13.63 15.54 -16.49
CA TYR A 308 12.44 15.41 -15.63
C TYR A 308 12.81 14.75 -14.31
N ASN A 309 12.47 15.39 -13.21
CA ASN A 309 12.68 14.86 -11.88
C ASN A 309 11.35 14.27 -11.35
N VAL A 310 11.29 12.96 -11.24
CA VAL A 310 10.10 12.23 -10.80
C VAL A 310 9.76 12.52 -9.31
N ASN A 311 10.73 12.97 -8.52
CA ASN A 311 10.57 13.29 -7.10
C ASN A 311 10.02 14.71 -6.85
N LYS A 312 9.93 15.53 -7.89
CA LYS A 312 9.36 16.88 -7.80
C LYS A 312 7.87 16.85 -8.12
#